data_202a3cde831be817993e0b0256fbda95
#
_entry.id   202a3cde831be817993e0b0256fbda95
#
_cell.length_a   1.000
_cell.length_b   1.000
_cell.length_c   1.000
_cell.angle_alpha   90.00
_cell.angle_beta   90.00
_cell.angle_gamma   90.00
#
_symmetry.space_group_name_H-M   'P 1'
#
loop_
_entity.id
_entity.type
_entity.pdbx_description
1 polymer ?
#
loop_
_entity_poly.entity_id
_entity_poly.type
_entity_poly.pdbx_seq_one_letter_code
_entity_poly.pdbx_strand_id
1 'polypeptide(L)'
;MNAESNRNREFEKNEKDSDFSKTWKAKTALCAGGVLLLMAAVALAVDAPLARWFQAEQTSSPSEISSEGGDISSAQPPKAADRKIPGEIKQVLTWAEGFGHALGVLLVSVLLYQLDPGNRRRLGRALCMALASGLAADGLKLLVARTRPRAFDLSQPILDSFTSILSGWAVRSSEQSFPSGHVATAVGWALGLGWVYPGGRWTFVFLAFLVLCQRLEAHAHFLSDCLAGAAVGCLVSSLF
;
A
#
# COMPACT_ATOMS: atom_id res chain seq x y z
N MET A 1 -54.58 9.80 -12.60
CA MET A 1 -53.83 8.54 -12.90
C MET A 1 -52.37 8.73 -13.36
N ASN A 2 -51.89 9.95 -13.63
CA ASN A 2 -50.56 10.17 -14.23
C ASN A 2 -49.40 10.48 -13.26
N ALA A 3 -49.63 11.02 -12.07
CA ALA A 3 -48.57 11.47 -11.16
C ALA A 3 -47.92 10.30 -10.38
N GLU A 4 -48.67 9.28 -10.05
CA GLU A 4 -48.23 8.10 -9.32
C GLU A 4 -47.41 7.15 -10.22
N SER A 5 -47.83 6.98 -11.48
CA SER A 5 -47.10 6.22 -12.50
C SER A 5 -45.76 6.88 -12.89
N ASN A 6 -45.67 8.22 -12.85
CA ASN A 6 -44.42 8.92 -13.08
C ASN A 6 -43.44 8.78 -11.89
N ARG A 7 -43.96 8.88 -10.65
CA ARG A 7 -43.12 8.66 -9.44
C ARG A 7 -42.55 7.24 -9.38
N ASN A 8 -43.34 6.23 -9.72
CA ASN A 8 -42.87 4.85 -9.72
C ASN A 8 -41.81 4.63 -10.80
N ARG A 9 -41.93 5.22 -11.98
CA ARG A 9 -40.91 5.15 -13.05
C ARG A 9 -39.60 5.85 -12.66
N GLU A 10 -39.68 7.00 -12.00
CA GLU A 10 -38.50 7.71 -11.50
C GLU A 10 -37.83 6.94 -10.38
N PHE A 11 -38.58 6.31 -9.49
CA PHE A 11 -38.06 5.48 -8.42
C PHE A 11 -37.32 4.24 -8.98
N GLU A 12 -37.94 3.51 -9.91
CA GLU A 12 -37.31 2.35 -10.59
C GLU A 12 -36.08 2.75 -11.40
N LYS A 13 -36.09 3.92 -12.05
CA LYS A 13 -34.94 4.44 -12.78
C LYS A 13 -33.77 4.75 -11.83
N ASN A 14 -34.05 5.45 -10.73
CA ASN A 14 -33.06 5.80 -9.71
C ASN A 14 -32.47 4.56 -9.03
N GLU A 15 -33.26 3.51 -8.80
CA GLU A 15 -32.80 2.25 -8.25
C GLU A 15 -31.88 1.52 -9.24
N LYS A 16 -32.26 1.41 -10.52
CA LYS A 16 -31.44 0.82 -11.58
C LYS A 16 -30.13 1.56 -11.80
N ASP A 17 -30.14 2.90 -11.80
CA ASP A 17 -28.94 3.74 -11.95
C ASP A 17 -28.01 3.60 -10.73
N SER A 18 -28.59 3.46 -9.53
CA SER A 18 -27.83 3.20 -8.30
C SER A 18 -27.16 1.82 -8.33
N ASP A 19 -27.86 0.79 -8.76
CA ASP A 19 -27.36 -0.58 -8.83
C ASP A 19 -26.31 -0.74 -9.94
N PHE A 20 -26.53 -0.14 -11.11
CA PHE A 20 -25.54 -0.06 -12.18
C PHE A 20 -24.25 0.64 -11.72
N SER A 21 -24.38 1.77 -11.00
CA SER A 21 -23.22 2.48 -10.46
C SER A 21 -22.39 1.64 -9.47
N LYS A 22 -23.06 0.86 -8.60
CA LYS A 22 -22.39 -0.05 -7.65
C LYS A 22 -21.68 -1.17 -8.38
N THR A 23 -22.37 -1.85 -9.30
CA THR A 23 -21.78 -2.96 -10.06
C THR A 23 -20.60 -2.52 -10.93
N TRP A 24 -20.67 -1.32 -11.53
CA TRP A 24 -19.57 -0.75 -12.29
C TRP A 24 -18.34 -0.49 -11.41
N LYS A 25 -18.52 0.11 -10.23
CA LYS A 25 -17.42 0.36 -9.27
C LYS A 25 -16.77 -0.92 -8.80
N ALA A 26 -17.56 -1.94 -8.45
CA ALA A 26 -17.04 -3.25 -8.06
C ALA A 26 -16.25 -3.92 -9.18
N LYS A 27 -16.76 -3.94 -10.41
CA LYS A 27 -16.07 -4.48 -11.57
C LYS A 27 -14.75 -3.76 -11.85
N THR A 28 -14.75 -2.42 -11.77
CA THR A 28 -13.54 -1.61 -11.99
C THR A 28 -12.48 -1.92 -10.93
N ALA A 29 -12.86 -2.02 -9.65
CA ALA A 29 -11.95 -2.38 -8.56
C ALA A 29 -11.40 -3.81 -8.73
N LEU A 30 -12.24 -4.77 -9.15
CA LEU A 30 -11.85 -6.13 -9.42
C LEU A 30 -10.84 -6.23 -10.58
N CYS A 31 -11.11 -5.54 -11.69
CA CYS A 31 -10.19 -5.48 -12.82
C CYS A 31 -8.85 -4.83 -12.44
N ALA A 32 -8.89 -3.72 -11.69
CA ALA A 32 -7.69 -3.07 -11.20
C ALA A 32 -6.88 -4.00 -10.30
N GLY A 33 -7.52 -4.75 -9.41
CA GLY A 33 -6.88 -5.77 -8.57
C GLY A 33 -6.19 -6.85 -9.40
N GLY A 34 -6.85 -7.37 -10.43
CA GLY A 34 -6.27 -8.35 -11.35
C GLY A 34 -5.04 -7.82 -12.10
N VAL A 35 -5.11 -6.60 -12.63
CA VAL A 35 -3.97 -5.93 -13.29
C VAL A 35 -2.81 -5.74 -12.32
N LEU A 36 -3.07 -5.30 -11.09
CA LEU A 36 -2.04 -5.11 -10.07
C LEU A 36 -1.38 -6.43 -9.66
N LEU A 37 -2.09 -7.54 -9.63
CA LEU A 37 -1.50 -8.87 -9.39
C LEU A 37 -0.56 -9.27 -10.53
N LEU A 38 -0.95 -9.04 -11.78
CA LEU A 38 -0.07 -9.26 -12.94
C LEU A 38 1.17 -8.37 -12.87
N MET A 39 0.99 -7.10 -12.53
CA MET A 39 2.12 -6.17 -12.32
C MET A 39 3.01 -6.62 -11.17
N ALA A 40 2.46 -7.16 -10.09
CA ALA A 40 3.25 -7.70 -8.98
C ALA A 40 4.12 -8.88 -9.43
N ALA A 41 3.58 -9.77 -10.27
CA ALA A 41 4.36 -10.87 -10.83
C ALA A 41 5.50 -10.39 -11.73
N VAL A 42 5.26 -9.39 -12.57
CA VAL A 42 6.29 -8.76 -13.41
C VAL A 42 7.33 -8.02 -12.56
N ALA A 43 6.89 -7.38 -11.47
CA ALA A 43 7.77 -6.61 -10.58
C ALA A 43 8.80 -7.49 -9.85
N LEU A 44 8.58 -8.81 -9.73
CA LEU A 44 9.59 -9.74 -9.19
C LEU A 44 10.93 -9.63 -9.94
N ALA A 45 10.90 -9.36 -11.25
CA ALA A 45 12.12 -9.20 -12.05
C ALA A 45 12.92 -7.93 -11.68
N VAL A 46 12.26 -6.91 -11.15
CA VAL A 46 12.87 -5.62 -10.77
C VAL A 46 13.04 -5.42 -9.27
N ASP A 47 12.53 -6.34 -8.45
CA ASP A 47 12.60 -6.26 -6.98
C ASP A 47 14.04 -6.14 -6.47
N ALA A 48 14.95 -7.02 -6.95
CA ALA A 48 16.34 -7.02 -6.50
C ALA A 48 17.10 -5.75 -6.93
N PRO A 49 17.09 -5.32 -8.21
CA PRO A 49 17.78 -4.10 -8.62
C PRO A 49 17.23 -2.86 -7.94
N LEU A 50 15.92 -2.78 -7.73
CA LEU A 50 15.28 -1.66 -7.05
C LEU A 50 15.66 -1.63 -5.56
N ALA A 51 15.64 -2.77 -4.88
CA ALA A 51 16.04 -2.87 -3.48
C ALA A 51 17.52 -2.50 -3.27
N ARG A 52 18.42 -2.95 -4.18
CA ARG A 52 19.83 -2.55 -4.18
C ARG A 52 20.01 -1.04 -4.35
N TRP A 53 19.22 -0.43 -5.23
CA TRP A 53 19.25 1.02 -5.45
C TRP A 53 18.95 1.79 -4.17
N PHE A 54 17.91 1.39 -3.44
CA PHE A 54 17.57 2.00 -2.15
C PHE A 54 18.60 1.71 -1.06
N GLN A 55 19.21 0.48 -1.00
CA GLN A 55 20.24 0.16 -0.02
C GLN A 55 21.52 0.97 -0.21
N ALA A 56 21.99 1.15 -1.43
CA ALA A 56 23.18 1.94 -1.74
C ALA A 56 23.08 3.37 -1.21
N GLU A 57 21.87 3.88 -1.05
CA GLU A 57 21.59 5.19 -0.52
C GLU A 57 21.75 5.29 1.01
N GLN A 58 21.49 4.22 1.76
CA GLN A 58 21.63 4.23 3.23
C GLN A 58 23.10 4.13 3.68
N THR A 59 23.93 3.42 2.94
CA THR A 59 25.35 3.22 3.28
C THR A 59 26.21 4.47 3.03
N SER A 60 25.69 5.47 2.32
CA SER A 60 26.39 6.75 2.06
C SER A 60 26.13 7.84 3.11
N SER A 61 25.38 7.56 4.19
CA SER A 61 25.23 8.50 5.31
C SER A 61 26.41 8.42 6.25
N PRO A 62 27.16 9.51 6.49
CA PRO A 62 28.24 9.52 7.47
C PRO A 62 27.63 9.65 8.87
N SER A 63 27.31 8.57 9.52
CA SER A 63 27.08 8.54 10.95
C SER A 63 28.09 7.59 11.60
N GLU A 64 29.01 8.21 12.38
CA GLU A 64 29.88 7.57 13.38
C GLU A 64 31.06 6.75 12.86
N ILE A 65 32.09 7.45 12.34
CA ILE A 65 33.45 7.00 12.57
C ILE A 65 33.89 7.60 13.91
N SER A 66 33.50 6.93 15.02
CA SER A 66 34.22 7.09 16.27
C SER A 66 35.55 6.31 16.16
N SER A 67 36.62 7.08 16.10
CA SER A 67 37.97 6.83 16.55
C SER A 67 38.31 5.38 16.94
N GLU A 68 39.02 4.65 16.06
CA GLU A 68 40.18 3.85 16.47
C GLU A 68 41.11 3.69 15.26
N GLY A 69 42.36 4.04 15.49
CA GLY A 69 43.38 4.14 14.46
C GLY A 69 43.80 2.79 13.87
N GLY A 70 44.02 2.79 12.59
CA GLY A 70 44.54 1.66 11.84
C GLY A 70 44.71 2.02 10.38
N ASP A 71 45.95 2.36 10.01
CA ASP A 71 46.46 2.60 8.67
C ASP A 71 46.22 1.36 7.79
N ILE A 72 45.31 1.42 6.78
CA ILE A 72 45.35 0.47 5.67
C ILE A 72 45.12 1.25 4.36
N SER A 73 46.20 1.28 3.60
CA SER A 73 46.40 1.75 2.24
C SER A 73 45.26 1.41 1.27
N SER A 74 44.74 2.47 0.62
CA SER A 74 44.33 2.58 -0.78
C SER A 74 43.66 1.40 -1.49
N ALA A 75 42.33 1.37 -1.42
CA ALA A 75 41.45 1.05 -2.54
C ALA A 75 40.13 1.81 -2.34
N GLN A 76 40.03 3.00 -2.91
CA GLN A 76 38.74 3.69 -3.00
C GLN A 76 37.82 2.85 -3.89
N PRO A 77 36.67 2.37 -3.36
CA PRO A 77 35.61 1.90 -4.25
C PRO A 77 35.12 3.08 -5.13
N PRO A 78 34.65 2.80 -6.34
CA PRO A 78 34.21 3.85 -7.25
C PRO A 78 33.13 4.69 -6.56
N LYS A 79 33.29 6.04 -6.61
CA LYS A 79 32.31 7.00 -6.14
C LYS A 79 30.97 6.71 -6.80
N ALA A 80 30.10 5.96 -6.13
CA ALA A 80 28.69 5.91 -6.47
C ALA A 80 28.19 7.35 -6.39
N ALA A 81 27.68 7.87 -7.51
CA ALA A 81 27.19 9.23 -7.61
C ALA A 81 26.24 9.51 -6.44
N ASP A 82 26.48 10.61 -5.75
CA ASP A 82 25.80 11.10 -4.55
C ASP A 82 24.32 11.42 -4.85
N ARG A 83 23.51 10.37 -5.05
CA ARG A 83 22.05 10.47 -5.26
C ARG A 83 21.35 10.22 -3.94
N LYS A 84 21.35 11.22 -3.07
CA LYS A 84 20.59 11.14 -1.82
C LYS A 84 19.16 11.61 -2.08
N ILE A 85 18.17 10.81 -1.67
CA ILE A 85 16.79 11.31 -1.55
C ILE A 85 16.85 12.46 -0.55
N PRO A 86 16.42 13.69 -0.94
CA PRO A 86 16.44 14.84 -0.02
C PRO A 86 15.70 14.53 1.29
N GLY A 87 16.21 15.04 2.41
CA GLY A 87 15.64 14.79 3.73
C GLY A 87 14.18 15.21 3.82
N GLU A 88 13.80 16.28 3.13
CA GLU A 88 12.42 16.74 3.04
C GLU A 88 11.50 15.71 2.39
N ILE A 89 11.97 15.01 1.33
CA ILE A 89 11.19 13.97 0.67
C ILE A 89 11.01 12.79 1.62
N LYS A 90 12.07 12.36 2.32
CA LYS A 90 11.98 11.29 3.34
C LYS A 90 10.96 11.65 4.42
N GLN A 91 10.96 12.89 4.87
CA GLN A 91 10.01 13.37 5.87
C GLN A 91 8.57 13.35 5.36
N VAL A 92 8.33 13.80 4.13
CA VAL A 92 7.00 13.71 3.49
C VAL A 92 6.53 12.26 3.37
N LEU A 93 7.42 11.35 2.96
CA LEU A 93 7.11 9.92 2.89
C LEU A 93 6.76 9.35 4.28
N THR A 94 7.50 9.74 5.32
CA THR A 94 7.23 9.32 6.70
C THR A 94 5.84 9.81 7.18
N TRP A 95 5.47 11.04 6.87
CA TRP A 95 4.12 11.54 7.19
C TRP A 95 3.02 10.81 6.42
N ALA A 96 3.29 10.46 5.15
CA ALA A 96 2.33 9.73 4.33
C ALA A 96 2.05 8.31 4.88
N GLU A 97 2.96 7.70 5.64
CA GLU A 97 2.76 6.39 6.26
C GLU A 97 1.48 6.33 7.07
N GLY A 98 1.12 7.42 7.77
CA GLY A 98 -0.13 7.52 8.54
C GLY A 98 -1.38 7.24 7.73
N PHE A 99 -1.38 7.50 6.43
CA PHE A 99 -2.51 7.21 5.54
C PHE A 99 -2.72 5.71 5.31
N GLY A 100 -1.69 4.89 5.47
CA GLY A 100 -1.75 3.42 5.39
C GLY A 100 -1.69 2.72 6.74
N HIS A 101 -1.52 3.46 7.84
CA HIS A 101 -1.45 2.90 9.19
C HIS A 101 -2.82 2.93 9.87
N ALA A 102 -3.21 1.84 10.54
CA ALA A 102 -4.55 1.71 11.15
C ALA A 102 -4.90 2.88 12.09
N LEU A 103 -3.95 3.33 12.93
CA LEU A 103 -4.18 4.46 13.83
C LEU A 103 -4.45 5.77 13.07
N GLY A 104 -3.68 6.06 12.01
CA GLY A 104 -3.89 7.25 11.18
C GLY A 104 -5.24 7.22 10.47
N VAL A 105 -5.63 6.06 9.93
CA VAL A 105 -6.96 5.84 9.32
C VAL A 105 -8.06 6.08 10.34
N LEU A 106 -7.93 5.57 11.57
CA LEU A 106 -8.91 5.76 12.64
C LEU A 106 -9.02 7.24 13.04
N LEU A 107 -7.89 7.95 13.23
CA LEU A 107 -7.90 9.36 13.61
C LEU A 107 -8.59 10.22 12.54
N VAL A 108 -8.23 10.02 11.26
CA VAL A 108 -8.88 10.73 10.15
C VAL A 108 -10.36 10.36 10.06
N SER A 109 -10.73 9.10 10.28
CA SER A 109 -12.13 8.67 10.27
C SER A 109 -12.95 9.35 11.36
N VAL A 110 -12.42 9.45 12.59
CA VAL A 110 -13.08 10.15 13.71
C VAL A 110 -13.28 11.63 13.37
N LEU A 111 -12.25 12.28 12.82
CA LEU A 111 -12.32 13.69 12.42
C LEU A 111 -13.40 13.90 11.36
N LEU A 112 -13.39 13.12 10.28
CA LEU A 112 -14.36 13.22 9.21
C LEU A 112 -15.79 12.88 9.68
N TYR A 113 -15.93 11.91 10.58
CA TYR A 113 -17.23 11.55 11.17
C TYR A 113 -17.86 12.70 11.97
N GLN A 114 -17.02 13.53 12.62
CA GLN A 114 -17.48 14.72 13.34
C GLN A 114 -17.78 15.90 12.39
N LEU A 115 -16.94 16.11 11.38
CA LEU A 115 -17.04 17.26 10.47
C LEU A 115 -18.12 17.08 9.40
N ASP A 116 -18.43 15.84 8.99
CA ASP A 116 -19.40 15.55 7.92
C ASP A 116 -20.51 14.58 8.38
N PRO A 117 -21.50 15.09 9.15
CA PRO A 117 -22.60 14.25 9.64
C PRO A 117 -23.44 13.61 8.53
N GLY A 118 -23.50 14.26 7.35
CA GLY A 118 -24.29 13.78 6.20
C GLY A 118 -23.74 12.50 5.58
N ASN A 119 -22.44 12.26 5.68
CA ASN A 119 -21.77 11.12 5.06
C ASN A 119 -21.35 10.02 6.06
N ARG A 120 -21.76 10.07 7.32
CA ARG A 120 -21.34 9.12 8.38
C ARG A 120 -21.43 7.66 7.99
N ARG A 121 -22.52 7.22 7.35
CA ARG A 121 -22.67 5.82 6.88
C ARG A 121 -21.67 5.46 5.80
N ARG A 122 -21.40 6.37 4.86
CA ARG A 122 -20.41 6.17 3.80
C ARG A 122 -18.99 6.16 4.35
N LEU A 123 -18.69 7.04 5.31
CA LEU A 123 -17.40 7.06 6.03
C LEU A 123 -17.18 5.77 6.82
N GLY A 124 -18.21 5.23 7.49
CA GLY A 124 -18.14 3.92 8.14
C GLY A 124 -17.76 2.80 7.17
N ARG A 125 -18.35 2.77 5.96
CA ARG A 125 -17.96 1.81 4.92
C ARG A 125 -16.52 2.02 4.45
N ALA A 126 -16.09 3.26 4.23
CA ALA A 126 -14.72 3.56 3.83
C ALA A 126 -13.72 3.07 4.89
N LEU A 127 -14.01 3.28 6.18
CA LEU A 127 -13.23 2.73 7.28
C LEU A 127 -13.17 1.19 7.24
N CYS A 128 -14.33 0.54 7.07
CA CYS A 128 -14.38 -0.93 6.95
C CYS A 128 -13.54 -1.43 5.76
N MET A 129 -13.60 -0.76 4.60
CA MET A 129 -12.78 -1.10 3.44
C MET A 129 -11.28 -1.04 3.77
N ALA A 130 -10.82 0.04 4.41
CA ALA A 130 -9.44 0.21 4.79
C ALA A 130 -8.96 -0.90 5.75
N LEU A 131 -9.69 -1.11 6.85
CA LEU A 131 -9.34 -2.10 7.88
C LEU A 131 -9.43 -3.53 7.34
N ALA A 132 -10.48 -3.87 6.59
CA ALA A 132 -10.62 -5.19 5.99
C ALA A 132 -9.50 -5.49 4.99
N SER A 133 -9.06 -4.49 4.21
CA SER A 133 -7.93 -4.63 3.28
C SER A 133 -6.62 -4.92 4.01
N GLY A 134 -6.34 -4.21 5.10
CA GLY A 134 -5.18 -4.45 5.95
C GLY A 134 -5.21 -5.83 6.59
N LEU A 135 -6.34 -6.20 7.20
CA LEU A 135 -6.53 -7.52 7.83
C LEU A 135 -6.42 -8.66 6.82
N ALA A 136 -6.96 -8.51 5.61
CA ALA A 136 -6.82 -9.50 4.55
C ALA A 136 -5.33 -9.68 4.15
N ALA A 137 -4.58 -8.58 4.01
CA ALA A 137 -3.15 -8.65 3.75
C ALA A 137 -2.40 -9.32 4.91
N ASP A 138 -2.73 -9.02 6.15
CA ASP A 138 -2.09 -9.65 7.32
C ASP A 138 -2.45 -11.14 7.42
N GLY A 139 -3.67 -11.53 7.07
CA GLY A 139 -4.05 -12.94 6.93
C GLY A 139 -3.24 -13.67 5.87
N LEU A 140 -2.98 -13.04 4.72
CA LEU A 140 -2.15 -13.61 3.65
C LEU A 140 -0.68 -13.77 4.07
N LYS A 141 -0.14 -12.91 4.95
CA LYS A 141 1.21 -13.07 5.50
C LYS A 141 1.39 -14.36 6.30
N LEU A 142 0.32 -14.90 6.87
CA LEU A 142 0.35 -16.19 7.56
C LEU A 142 0.45 -17.36 6.59
N LEU A 143 0.07 -17.14 5.33
CA LEU A 143 0.13 -18.15 4.28
C LEU A 143 1.45 -18.12 3.48
N VAL A 144 2.04 -16.93 3.33
CA VAL A 144 3.24 -16.75 2.50
C VAL A 144 4.31 -16.01 3.30
N ALA A 145 5.34 -16.75 3.72
CA ALA A 145 6.51 -16.16 4.36
C ALA A 145 7.50 -15.67 3.30
N ARG A 146 7.85 -14.38 3.37
CA ARG A 146 8.85 -13.75 2.52
C ARG A 146 9.75 -12.85 3.35
N THR A 147 11.05 -13.01 3.23
CA THR A 147 12.05 -12.18 3.90
C THR A 147 11.99 -10.75 3.37
N ARG A 148 12.05 -9.77 4.28
CA ARG A 148 12.04 -8.34 3.91
C ARG A 148 13.35 -7.92 3.25
N PRO A 149 13.36 -6.89 2.36
CA PRO A 149 14.58 -6.42 1.69
C PRO A 149 15.73 -6.11 2.64
N ARG A 150 15.45 -5.53 3.80
CA ARG A 150 16.47 -5.19 4.82
C ARG A 150 17.13 -6.38 5.51
N ALA A 151 16.54 -7.59 5.41
CA ALA A 151 17.01 -8.81 6.04
C ALA A 151 17.43 -9.87 5.00
N PHE A 152 17.24 -9.59 3.71
CA PHE A 152 17.54 -10.50 2.62
C PHE A 152 18.87 -10.14 1.95
N ASP A 153 19.69 -11.17 1.67
CA ASP A 153 20.89 -10.99 0.87
C ASP A 153 20.53 -10.81 -0.61
N LEU A 154 20.58 -9.56 -1.08
CA LEU A 154 20.21 -9.21 -2.45
C LEU A 154 21.19 -9.76 -3.52
N SER A 155 22.28 -10.44 -3.15
CA SER A 155 23.12 -11.17 -4.10
C SER A 155 22.50 -12.50 -4.53
N GLN A 156 21.59 -13.04 -3.73
CA GLN A 156 20.85 -14.27 -4.01
C GLN A 156 19.69 -14.03 -5.00
N PRO A 157 19.21 -15.10 -5.67
CA PRO A 157 18.02 -15.02 -6.50
C PRO A 157 16.81 -14.51 -5.71
N ILE A 158 16.02 -13.58 -6.28
CA ILE A 158 14.91 -12.94 -5.56
C ILE A 158 13.85 -13.95 -5.09
N LEU A 159 13.70 -15.08 -5.77
CA LEU A 159 12.75 -16.13 -5.40
C LEU A 159 13.14 -16.81 -4.08
N ASP A 160 14.41 -16.81 -3.69
CA ASP A 160 14.88 -17.36 -2.41
C ASP A 160 14.44 -16.49 -1.22
N SER A 161 13.94 -15.27 -1.47
CA SER A 161 13.29 -14.46 -0.44
C SER A 161 11.99 -15.08 0.07
N PHE A 162 11.34 -15.95 -0.71
CA PHE A 162 10.16 -16.73 -0.28
C PHE A 162 10.63 -17.95 0.49
N THR A 163 10.51 -17.91 1.82
CA THR A 163 11.08 -18.94 2.71
C THR A 163 10.13 -20.11 2.96
N SER A 164 8.82 -19.87 2.93
CA SER A 164 7.83 -20.92 3.15
C SER A 164 6.45 -20.53 2.63
N ILE A 165 5.66 -21.54 2.27
CA ILE A 165 4.23 -21.43 1.98
C ILE A 165 3.48 -22.21 3.07
N LEU A 166 2.37 -21.66 3.60
CA LEU A 166 1.56 -22.21 4.69
C LEU A 166 2.32 -22.28 6.03
N SER A 167 3.16 -21.28 6.32
CA SER A 167 4.02 -21.25 7.52
C SER A 167 3.28 -21.05 8.85
N GLY A 168 2.03 -20.59 8.80
CA GLY A 168 1.20 -20.35 9.99
C GLY A 168 1.73 -19.21 10.89
N TRP A 169 1.48 -19.34 12.21
CA TRP A 169 1.76 -18.30 13.21
C TRP A 169 3.25 -18.19 13.63
N ALA A 170 4.10 -19.12 13.19
CA ALA A 170 5.51 -19.18 13.60
C ALA A 170 6.46 -18.27 12.80
N VAL A 171 5.91 -17.44 11.88
CA VAL A 171 6.70 -16.59 10.99
C VAL A 171 7.25 -15.37 11.74
N ARG A 172 8.58 -15.17 11.67
CA ARG A 172 9.25 -14.01 12.27
C ARG A 172 8.79 -12.72 11.56
N SER A 173 8.77 -11.60 12.28
CA SER A 173 8.44 -10.28 11.71
C SER A 173 9.30 -9.91 10.48
N SER A 174 10.57 -10.36 10.44
CA SER A 174 11.48 -10.17 9.30
C SER A 174 11.07 -10.94 8.04
N GLU A 175 10.23 -11.96 8.17
CA GLU A 175 9.75 -12.84 7.10
C GLU A 175 8.31 -12.53 6.66
N GLN A 176 7.70 -11.48 7.22
CA GLN A 176 6.34 -11.05 6.91
C GLN A 176 6.33 -9.90 5.88
N SER A 177 7.06 -10.07 4.76
CA SER A 177 7.12 -9.04 3.74
C SER A 177 5.90 -9.05 2.81
N PHE A 178 5.40 -10.21 2.42
CA PHE A 178 4.37 -10.33 1.39
C PHE A 178 3.00 -10.70 1.96
N PRO A 179 1.93 -10.01 1.51
CA PRO A 179 1.88 -8.72 0.83
C PRO A 179 1.98 -7.53 1.79
N SER A 180 2.14 -6.30 1.27
CA SER A 180 2.22 -5.10 2.12
C SER A 180 0.86 -4.71 2.72
N GLY A 181 0.71 -4.83 4.05
CA GLY A 181 -0.51 -4.45 4.77
C GLY A 181 -0.78 -2.94 4.74
N HIS A 182 0.26 -2.10 4.89
CA HIS A 182 0.12 -0.64 4.81
C HIS A 182 -0.41 -0.18 3.45
N VAL A 183 0.11 -0.76 2.36
CA VAL A 183 -0.37 -0.42 1.01
C VAL A 183 -1.79 -0.93 0.79
N ALA A 184 -2.13 -2.13 1.28
CA ALA A 184 -3.50 -2.65 1.20
C ALA A 184 -4.50 -1.74 1.93
N THR A 185 -4.17 -1.33 3.16
CA THR A 185 -4.98 -0.38 3.95
C THR A 185 -5.11 0.96 3.23
N ALA A 186 -3.98 1.53 2.73
CA ALA A 186 -3.98 2.82 2.05
C ALA A 186 -4.84 2.82 0.79
N VAL A 187 -4.78 1.75 -0.01
CA VAL A 187 -5.60 1.61 -1.22
C VAL A 187 -7.08 1.44 -0.87
N GLY A 188 -7.41 0.58 0.09
CA GLY A 188 -8.79 0.44 0.58
C GLY A 188 -9.36 1.77 1.09
N TRP A 189 -8.55 2.53 1.85
CA TRP A 189 -8.91 3.85 2.35
C TRP A 189 -9.07 4.88 1.23
N ALA A 190 -8.14 4.93 0.27
CA ALA A 190 -8.20 5.83 -0.88
C ALA A 190 -9.44 5.60 -1.75
N LEU A 191 -9.78 4.34 -2.02
CA LEU A 191 -10.98 3.97 -2.76
C LEU A 191 -12.25 4.34 -1.99
N GLY A 192 -12.30 4.04 -0.68
CA GLY A 192 -13.41 4.39 0.19
C GLY A 192 -13.66 5.89 0.24
N LEU A 193 -12.61 6.70 0.53
CA LEU A 193 -12.71 8.16 0.54
C LEU A 193 -13.03 8.73 -0.84
N GLY A 194 -12.47 8.17 -1.92
CA GLY A 194 -12.78 8.59 -3.28
C GLY A 194 -14.26 8.36 -3.68
N TRP A 195 -14.93 7.42 -3.02
CA TRP A 195 -16.38 7.22 -3.19
C TRP A 195 -17.20 8.22 -2.36
N VAL A 196 -16.71 8.59 -1.17
CA VAL A 196 -17.36 9.61 -0.34
C VAL A 196 -17.15 11.01 -0.93
N TYR A 197 -15.91 11.30 -1.36
CA TYR A 197 -15.47 12.60 -1.86
C TYR A 197 -14.87 12.50 -3.27
N PRO A 198 -15.71 12.39 -4.33
CA PRO A 198 -15.22 12.15 -5.70
C PRO A 198 -14.27 13.24 -6.23
N GLY A 199 -14.44 14.48 -5.77
CA GLY A 199 -13.55 15.60 -6.14
C GLY A 199 -12.10 15.43 -5.62
N GLY A 200 -11.92 14.71 -4.51
CA GLY A 200 -10.62 14.45 -3.91
C GLY A 200 -9.95 13.11 -4.32
N ARG A 201 -10.59 12.31 -5.17
CA ARG A 201 -10.17 10.93 -5.46
C ARG A 201 -8.70 10.80 -5.86
N TRP A 202 -8.19 11.70 -6.69
CA TRP A 202 -6.80 11.65 -7.15
C TRP A 202 -5.81 11.99 -6.04
N THR A 203 -6.19 12.88 -5.11
CA THR A 203 -5.39 13.17 -3.92
C THR A 203 -5.27 11.92 -3.03
N PHE A 204 -6.37 11.18 -2.82
CA PHE A 204 -6.32 9.96 -2.02
C PHE A 204 -5.49 8.85 -2.71
N VAL A 205 -5.61 8.70 -4.02
CA VAL A 205 -4.76 7.77 -4.80
C VAL A 205 -3.29 8.18 -4.70
N PHE A 206 -2.98 9.46 -4.80
CA PHE A 206 -1.62 9.97 -4.63
C PHE A 206 -1.07 9.71 -3.23
N LEU A 207 -1.88 9.88 -2.17
CA LEU A 207 -1.47 9.54 -0.80
C LEU A 207 -1.18 8.03 -0.66
N ALA A 208 -1.99 7.17 -1.23
CA ALA A 208 -1.73 5.73 -1.24
C ALA A 208 -0.44 5.39 -2.00
N PHE A 209 -0.14 6.09 -3.10
CA PHE A 209 1.12 5.97 -3.82
C PHE A 209 2.32 6.43 -2.97
N LEU A 210 2.20 7.51 -2.21
CA LEU A 210 3.26 7.94 -1.28
C LEU A 210 3.52 6.89 -0.18
N VAL A 211 2.47 6.21 0.33
CA VAL A 211 2.64 5.08 1.25
C VAL A 211 3.44 3.97 0.59
N LEU A 212 3.17 3.62 -0.67
CA LEU A 212 3.95 2.63 -1.42
C LEU A 212 5.43 3.05 -1.49
N CYS A 213 5.71 4.29 -1.91
CA CYS A 213 7.08 4.82 -1.99
C CYS A 213 7.79 4.75 -0.62
N GLN A 214 7.08 5.11 0.45
CA GLN A 214 7.62 5.04 1.82
C GLN A 214 7.97 3.60 2.21
N ARG A 215 7.17 2.59 1.82
CA ARG A 215 7.49 1.18 2.14
C ARG A 215 8.73 0.67 1.42
N LEU A 216 9.00 1.17 0.20
CA LEU A 216 10.22 0.87 -0.55
C LEU A 216 11.43 1.56 0.08
N GLU A 217 11.33 2.85 0.39
CA GLU A 217 12.38 3.65 1.02
C GLU A 217 12.80 3.08 2.38
N ALA A 218 11.84 2.65 3.21
CA ALA A 218 12.08 2.02 4.51
C ALA A 218 12.63 0.59 4.42
N HIS A 219 12.88 0.05 3.23
CA HIS A 219 13.29 -1.36 3.00
C HIS A 219 12.39 -2.38 3.73
N ALA A 220 11.14 -2.01 3.92
CA ALA A 220 10.17 -2.86 4.60
C ALA A 220 9.55 -3.89 3.65
N HIS A 221 9.43 -3.56 2.37
CA HIS A 221 8.77 -4.34 1.34
C HIS A 221 9.46 -4.22 -0.02
N PHE A 222 9.37 -5.25 -0.84
CA PHE A 222 9.70 -5.19 -2.26
C PHE A 222 8.56 -4.51 -3.05
N LEU A 223 8.84 -4.10 -4.29
CA LEU A 223 7.83 -3.50 -5.17
C LEU A 223 6.68 -4.48 -5.43
N SER A 224 6.99 -5.75 -5.66
CA SER A 224 5.98 -6.80 -5.86
C SER A 224 5.07 -6.98 -4.64
N ASP A 225 5.61 -6.87 -3.39
CA ASP A 225 4.81 -6.91 -2.15
C ASP A 225 3.83 -5.73 -2.07
N CYS A 226 4.29 -4.55 -2.48
CA CYS A 226 3.47 -3.34 -2.49
C CYS A 226 2.35 -3.44 -3.52
N LEU A 227 2.65 -3.90 -4.73
CA LEU A 227 1.64 -4.09 -5.79
C LEU A 227 0.63 -5.18 -5.44
N ALA A 228 1.08 -6.28 -4.82
CA ALA A 228 0.19 -7.31 -4.29
C ALA A 228 -0.70 -6.76 -3.16
N GLY A 229 -0.15 -5.93 -2.26
CA GLY A 229 -0.93 -5.22 -1.25
C GLY A 229 -1.99 -4.31 -1.86
N ALA A 230 -1.62 -3.52 -2.89
CA ALA A 230 -2.57 -2.68 -3.62
C ALA A 230 -3.68 -3.52 -4.29
N ALA A 231 -3.34 -4.67 -4.86
CA ALA A 231 -4.30 -5.61 -5.42
C ALA A 231 -5.30 -6.11 -4.36
N VAL A 232 -4.80 -6.51 -3.18
CA VAL A 232 -5.66 -6.91 -2.05
C VAL A 232 -6.60 -5.76 -1.67
N GLY A 233 -6.10 -4.52 -1.58
CA GLY A 233 -6.91 -3.34 -1.33
C GLY A 233 -8.04 -3.16 -2.35
N CYS A 234 -7.76 -3.32 -3.65
CA CYS A 234 -8.77 -3.25 -4.70
C CYS A 234 -9.79 -4.41 -4.62
N LEU A 235 -9.31 -5.64 -4.46
CA LEU A 235 -10.16 -6.83 -4.40
C LEU A 235 -11.11 -6.79 -3.21
N VAL A 236 -10.61 -6.47 -2.02
CA VAL A 236 -11.45 -6.33 -0.83
C VAL A 236 -12.44 -5.18 -1.00
N SER A 237 -12.01 -4.03 -1.55
CA SER A 237 -12.90 -2.90 -1.79
C SER A 237 -14.03 -3.21 -2.78
N SER A 238 -13.85 -4.18 -3.67
CA SER A 238 -14.90 -4.61 -4.61
C SER A 238 -16.10 -5.30 -3.93
N LEU A 239 -15.95 -5.71 -2.68
CA LEU A 239 -16.98 -6.37 -1.87
C LEU A 239 -17.93 -5.39 -1.15
N PHE A 240 -17.60 -4.09 -1.14
CA PHE A 240 -18.34 -3.02 -0.44
C PHE A 240 -19.09 -2.11 -1.41
#